data_1f582e6e79af3c4bf8ee3806674f00b8
#
_entry.id   1f582e6e79af3c4bf8ee3806674f00b8
#
_cell.length_a   1.000
_cell.length_b   1.000
_cell.length_c   1.000
_cell.angle_alpha   90.00
_cell.angle_beta   90.00
_cell.angle_gamma   90.00
#
_symmetry.space_group_name_H-M   'P 1'
#
loop_
_entity.id
_entity.type
_entity.pdbx_description
1 polymer ?
#
loop_
_entity_poly.entity_id
_entity_poly.type
_entity_poly.pdbx_seq_one_letter_code
_entity_poly.pdbx_strand_id
1 'polypeptide(L)'
;MSLFTAVEMAPRDPILGLNEQFNADTNPNKVNLGVGVYFDDNGKLPLLQCVQAAEKTMMEKPTARGYLPIDGIAAYDAAVKGLVFGADSEVVKSGRVATVQAIGGTGGLKIGADFLKKISPNATVLISDPSWENHRALFTNAGFTVDTY
;
A
#
# COMPACT_ATOMS: atom_id res chain seq x y z
N MET A 1 -30.00 -21.84 14.10
CA MET A 1 -28.84 -21.04 14.60
C MET A 1 -28.25 -20.34 13.39
N SER A 2 -27.90 -19.06 13.53
CA SER A 2 -27.24 -18.31 12.44
C SER A 2 -25.79 -18.76 12.29
N LEU A 3 -25.29 -18.86 11.06
CA LEU A 3 -23.87 -19.12 10.76
C LEU A 3 -22.92 -18.10 11.41
N PHE A 4 -23.44 -16.90 11.67
CA PHE A 4 -22.68 -15.76 12.19
C PHE A 4 -22.73 -15.59 13.71
N THR A 5 -23.38 -16.52 14.44
CA THR A 5 -23.51 -16.41 15.91
C THR A 5 -22.17 -16.39 16.66
N ALA A 6 -21.15 -17.01 16.06
CA ALA A 6 -19.78 -17.10 16.64
C ALA A 6 -18.86 -15.94 16.18
N VAL A 7 -19.36 -15.02 15.38
CA VAL A 7 -18.55 -13.87 14.94
C VAL A 7 -18.57 -12.80 16.01
N GLU A 8 -17.39 -12.56 16.59
CA GLU A 8 -17.21 -11.49 17.57
C GLU A 8 -17.08 -10.13 16.90
N MET A 9 -17.55 -9.10 17.58
CA MET A 9 -17.37 -7.73 17.10
C MET A 9 -15.90 -7.36 17.12
N ALA A 10 -15.37 -6.95 15.98
CA ALA A 10 -14.00 -6.45 15.89
C ALA A 10 -13.83 -5.17 16.72
N PRO A 11 -12.63 -4.93 17.30
CA PRO A 11 -12.33 -3.66 17.94
C PRO A 11 -12.44 -2.50 16.95
N ARG A 12 -12.61 -1.28 17.45
CA ARG A 12 -12.57 -0.08 16.59
C ARG A 12 -11.22 -0.02 15.87
N ASP A 13 -11.28 0.40 14.60
CA ASP A 13 -10.07 0.65 13.83
C ASP A 13 -9.20 1.71 14.53
N PRO A 14 -7.91 1.40 14.84
CA PRO A 14 -7.06 2.31 15.60
C PRO A 14 -6.70 3.58 14.84
N ILE A 15 -6.72 3.55 13.50
CA ILE A 15 -6.36 4.69 12.64
C ILE A 15 -7.59 5.56 12.38
N LEU A 16 -8.68 4.97 11.91
CA LEU A 16 -9.92 5.71 11.61
C LEU A 16 -10.59 6.24 12.87
N GLY A 17 -10.55 5.47 13.98
CA GLY A 17 -11.05 5.92 15.29
C GLY A 17 -10.26 7.11 15.84
N LEU A 18 -8.95 7.20 15.56
CA LEU A 18 -8.12 8.35 15.92
C LEU A 18 -8.54 9.61 15.14
N ASN A 19 -8.91 9.46 13.88
CA ASN A 19 -9.40 10.57 13.07
C ASN A 19 -10.74 11.13 13.58
N GLU A 20 -11.62 10.27 14.08
CA GLU A 20 -12.85 10.68 14.75
C GLU A 20 -12.56 11.51 16.03
N GLN A 21 -11.60 11.05 16.84
CA GLN A 21 -11.16 11.76 18.05
C GLN A 21 -10.54 13.11 17.72
N PHE A 22 -9.67 13.15 16.70
CA PHE A 22 -9.08 14.40 16.21
C PHE A 22 -10.15 15.41 15.80
N ASN A 23 -11.17 14.98 15.06
CA ASN A 23 -12.24 15.87 14.61
C ASN A 23 -13.09 16.39 15.79
N ALA A 24 -13.28 15.57 16.81
CA ALA A 24 -14.03 15.95 18.01
C ALA A 24 -13.23 16.85 18.98
N ASP A 25 -11.92 16.86 18.91
CA ASP A 25 -11.07 17.72 19.74
C ASP A 25 -11.26 19.18 19.36
N THR A 26 -11.47 20.04 20.34
CA THR A 26 -11.67 21.49 20.16
C THR A 26 -10.37 22.31 20.22
N ASN A 27 -9.21 21.68 20.48
CA ASN A 27 -7.94 22.38 20.55
C ASN A 27 -7.57 22.97 19.16
N PRO A 28 -7.39 24.29 19.03
CA PRO A 28 -7.05 24.93 17.76
C PRO A 28 -5.62 24.59 17.28
N ASN A 29 -4.73 24.18 18.18
CA ASN A 29 -3.31 23.87 17.89
C ASN A 29 -3.07 22.37 17.66
N LYS A 30 -4.05 21.64 17.15
CA LYS A 30 -3.95 20.21 16.88
C LYS A 30 -3.43 19.94 15.46
N VAL A 31 -2.69 18.85 15.32
CA VAL A 31 -2.19 18.36 14.03
C VAL A 31 -2.60 16.90 13.85
N ASN A 32 -3.19 16.57 12.71
CA ASN A 32 -3.57 15.20 12.40
C ASN A 32 -2.38 14.43 11.81
N LEU A 33 -1.87 13.46 12.55
CA LEU A 33 -0.80 12.56 12.12
C LEU A 33 -1.31 11.11 11.95
N GLY A 34 -2.63 10.90 11.97
CA GLY A 34 -3.24 9.57 11.96
C GLY A 34 -3.19 8.84 10.62
N VAL A 35 -3.10 9.56 9.52
CA VAL A 35 -3.05 8.98 8.15
C VAL A 35 -1.91 9.60 7.38
N GLY A 36 -1.14 8.76 6.67
CA GLY A 36 -0.04 9.20 5.81
C GLY A 36 -0.53 9.87 4.53
N VAL A 37 -0.98 11.11 4.63
CA VAL A 37 -1.47 11.94 3.53
C VAL A 37 -0.59 13.19 3.42
N TYR A 38 -0.24 13.58 2.20
CA TYR A 38 0.47 14.84 1.98
C TYR A 38 -0.48 16.04 2.14
N PHE A 39 -0.12 16.97 3.01
CA PHE A 39 -0.79 18.26 3.18
C PHE A 39 0.16 19.38 2.73
N ASP A 40 -0.41 20.41 2.09
CA ASP A 40 0.31 21.64 1.78
C ASP A 40 0.53 22.51 3.04
N ASP A 41 1.22 23.64 2.87
CA ASP A 41 1.51 24.59 3.97
C ASP A 41 0.27 25.22 4.60
N ASN A 42 -0.90 25.11 3.94
CA ASN A 42 -2.20 25.56 4.45
C ASN A 42 -3.01 24.42 5.11
N GLY A 43 -2.40 23.24 5.27
CA GLY A 43 -3.07 22.06 5.82
C GLY A 43 -4.15 21.47 4.91
N LYS A 44 -4.06 21.71 3.60
CA LYS A 44 -5.00 21.17 2.61
C LYS A 44 -4.34 20.06 1.79
N LEU A 45 -5.13 19.06 1.43
CA LEU A 45 -4.73 18.04 0.47
C LEU A 45 -4.73 18.63 -0.94
N PRO A 46 -3.57 18.83 -1.59
CA PRO A 46 -3.53 19.46 -2.89
C PRO A 46 -3.95 18.47 -3.99
N LEU A 47 -4.63 18.97 -4.99
CA LEU A 47 -4.88 18.26 -6.23
C LEU A 47 -3.66 18.42 -7.15
N LEU A 48 -2.84 17.38 -7.27
CA LEU A 48 -1.59 17.44 -8.00
C LEU A 48 -1.82 17.69 -9.50
N GLN A 49 -1.09 18.65 -10.07
CA GLN A 49 -1.21 19.01 -11.49
C GLN A 49 -0.85 17.85 -12.44
N CYS A 50 0.13 17.03 -12.09
CA CYS A 50 0.50 15.85 -12.87
C CYS A 50 -0.62 14.81 -12.92
N VAL A 51 -1.36 14.61 -11.81
CA VAL A 51 -2.53 13.72 -11.78
C VAL A 51 -3.64 14.26 -12.67
N GLN A 52 -3.96 15.55 -12.56
CA GLN A 52 -4.97 16.20 -13.41
C GLN A 52 -4.63 16.10 -14.90
N ALA A 53 -3.35 16.29 -15.25
CA ALA A 53 -2.90 16.15 -16.63
C ALA A 53 -3.03 14.71 -17.16
N ALA A 54 -2.72 13.72 -16.32
CA ALA A 54 -2.88 12.30 -16.65
C ALA A 54 -4.36 11.95 -16.85
N GLU A 55 -5.24 12.35 -15.93
CA GLU A 55 -6.69 12.13 -16.02
C GLU A 55 -7.28 12.77 -17.29
N LYS A 56 -6.90 14.01 -17.57
CA LYS A 56 -7.30 14.70 -18.81
C LYS A 56 -6.88 13.91 -20.06
N THR A 57 -5.63 13.44 -20.09
CA THR A 57 -5.13 12.62 -21.21
C THR A 57 -5.93 11.34 -21.37
N MET A 58 -6.28 10.66 -20.26
CA MET A 58 -7.10 9.46 -20.29
C MET A 58 -8.53 9.72 -20.79
N MET A 59 -9.09 10.89 -20.48
CA MET A 59 -10.40 11.31 -21.00
C MET A 59 -10.36 11.61 -22.49
N GLU A 60 -9.32 12.28 -22.97
CA GLU A 60 -9.15 12.67 -24.39
C GLU A 60 -8.80 11.46 -25.27
N LYS A 61 -8.17 10.43 -24.70
CA LYS A 61 -7.74 9.23 -25.40
C LYS A 61 -8.27 7.98 -24.71
N PRO A 62 -9.59 7.74 -24.75
CA PRO A 62 -10.17 6.59 -24.05
C PRO A 62 -9.67 5.28 -24.67
N THR A 63 -9.29 4.34 -23.81
CA THR A 63 -8.85 3.00 -24.18
C THR A 63 -9.80 1.94 -23.61
N ALA A 64 -9.85 0.79 -24.26
CA ALA A 64 -10.64 -0.35 -23.77
C ALA A 64 -10.15 -0.81 -22.38
N ARG A 65 -11.10 -1.27 -21.56
CA ARG A 65 -10.87 -1.81 -20.21
C ARG A 65 -10.93 -3.33 -20.25
N GLY A 66 -9.90 -3.96 -20.83
CA GLY A 66 -9.77 -5.41 -20.88
C GLY A 66 -9.03 -6.00 -19.67
N TYR A 67 -8.91 -7.33 -19.67
CA TYR A 67 -8.00 -8.00 -18.73
C TYR A 67 -6.56 -7.60 -19.00
N LEU A 68 -5.81 -7.34 -17.93
CA LEU A 68 -4.38 -7.09 -17.99
C LEU A 68 -3.59 -8.41 -18.10
N PRO A 69 -2.34 -8.36 -18.59
CA PRO A 69 -1.38 -9.44 -18.39
C PRO A 69 -1.23 -9.79 -16.90
N ILE A 70 -0.75 -11.00 -16.60
CA ILE A 70 -0.59 -11.47 -15.20
C ILE A 70 0.32 -10.56 -14.37
N ASP A 71 1.36 -10.03 -15.00
CA ASP A 71 2.33 -9.11 -14.40
C ASP A 71 1.90 -7.64 -14.43
N GLY A 72 0.80 -7.31 -15.09
CA GLY A 72 0.28 -5.96 -15.18
C GLY A 72 0.62 -5.23 -16.48
N ILE A 73 0.58 -3.91 -16.46
CA ILE A 73 0.88 -3.04 -17.60
C ILE A 73 2.39 -2.80 -17.67
N ALA A 74 3.07 -3.33 -18.68
CA ALA A 74 4.53 -3.22 -18.84
C ALA A 74 5.05 -1.77 -18.78
N ALA A 75 4.31 -0.82 -19.34
CA ALA A 75 4.68 0.60 -19.28
C ALA A 75 4.60 1.17 -17.85
N TYR A 76 3.61 0.73 -17.06
CA TYR A 76 3.50 1.07 -15.64
C TYR A 76 4.66 0.49 -14.84
N ASP A 77 4.96 -0.78 -15.00
CA ASP A 77 6.05 -1.48 -14.30
C ASP A 77 7.41 -0.84 -14.61
N ALA A 78 7.65 -0.46 -15.86
CA ALA A 78 8.86 0.24 -16.26
C ALA A 78 8.97 1.64 -15.63
N ALA A 79 7.87 2.41 -15.61
CA ALA A 79 7.85 3.74 -15.03
C ALA A 79 8.07 3.70 -13.49
N VAL A 80 7.40 2.79 -12.79
CA VAL A 80 7.55 2.59 -11.34
C VAL A 80 8.98 2.15 -11.00
N LYS A 81 9.54 1.22 -11.75
CA LYS A 81 10.93 0.77 -11.59
C LYS A 81 11.91 1.96 -11.71
N GLY A 82 11.75 2.78 -12.72
CA GLY A 82 12.57 3.98 -12.92
C GLY A 82 12.39 5.03 -11.82
N LEU A 83 11.16 5.20 -11.34
CA LEU A 83 10.85 6.14 -10.26
C LEU A 83 11.46 5.73 -8.92
N VAL A 84 11.37 4.46 -8.57
CA VAL A 84 11.79 3.93 -7.25
C VAL A 84 13.30 3.78 -7.15
N PHE A 85 13.94 3.26 -8.19
CA PHE A 85 15.37 2.91 -8.16
C PHE A 85 16.26 3.87 -8.95
N GLY A 86 15.67 4.76 -9.75
CA GLY A 86 16.38 5.56 -10.74
C GLY A 86 16.57 4.78 -12.04
N ALA A 87 16.16 5.38 -13.15
CA ALA A 87 16.22 4.72 -14.47
C ALA A 87 17.65 4.30 -14.88
N ASP A 88 18.63 5.07 -14.40
CA ASP A 88 20.06 4.85 -14.71
C ASP A 88 20.80 4.01 -13.68
N SER A 89 20.14 3.56 -12.61
CA SER A 89 20.78 2.76 -11.57
C SER A 89 21.27 1.42 -12.07
N GLU A 90 22.37 0.94 -11.48
CA GLU A 90 22.96 -0.37 -11.81
C GLU A 90 21.97 -1.51 -11.61
N VAL A 91 21.17 -1.45 -10.52
CA VAL A 91 20.19 -2.49 -10.19
C VAL A 91 19.09 -2.62 -11.24
N VAL A 92 18.72 -1.53 -11.91
CA VAL A 92 17.77 -1.54 -13.03
C VAL A 92 18.44 -2.02 -14.31
N LYS A 93 19.62 -1.49 -14.63
CA LYS A 93 20.37 -1.84 -15.86
C LYS A 93 20.82 -3.29 -15.91
N SER A 94 21.16 -3.88 -14.77
CA SER A 94 21.54 -5.30 -14.67
C SER A 94 20.35 -6.28 -14.68
N GLY A 95 19.11 -5.79 -14.74
CA GLY A 95 17.92 -6.64 -14.76
C GLY A 95 17.58 -7.31 -13.42
N ARG A 96 18.13 -6.82 -12.30
CA ARG A 96 17.89 -7.38 -10.96
C ARG A 96 16.55 -6.97 -10.35
N VAL A 97 15.78 -6.07 -10.98
CA VAL A 97 14.47 -5.61 -10.51
C VAL A 97 13.37 -6.24 -11.34
N ALA A 98 12.56 -7.07 -10.69
CA ALA A 98 11.27 -7.51 -11.21
C ALA A 98 10.18 -6.61 -10.64
N THR A 99 9.23 -6.19 -11.46
CA THR A 99 8.09 -5.36 -11.06
C THR A 99 6.81 -6.00 -11.55
N VAL A 100 5.83 -6.10 -10.71
CA VAL A 100 4.50 -6.61 -11.05
C VAL A 100 3.44 -5.69 -10.46
N GLN A 101 2.38 -5.47 -11.20
CA GLN A 101 1.23 -4.68 -10.74
C GLN A 101 0.33 -5.54 -9.88
N ALA A 102 -0.16 -4.98 -8.76
CA ALA A 102 -1.04 -5.68 -7.83
C ALA A 102 -2.19 -4.76 -7.38
N ILE A 103 -3.17 -5.34 -6.69
CA ILE A 103 -4.32 -4.60 -6.16
C ILE A 103 -3.91 -3.90 -4.86
N GLY A 104 -3.39 -2.68 -4.98
CA GLY A 104 -2.92 -1.86 -3.87
C GLY A 104 -1.76 -2.47 -3.09
N GLY A 105 -1.35 -1.80 -2.00
CA GLY A 105 -0.23 -2.23 -1.16
C GLY A 105 -0.49 -3.58 -0.48
N THR A 106 -1.69 -3.80 0.03
CA THR A 106 -2.07 -5.07 0.66
C THR A 106 -1.98 -6.24 -0.31
N GLY A 107 -2.49 -6.08 -1.55
CA GLY A 107 -2.40 -7.12 -2.58
C GLY A 107 -0.96 -7.41 -2.97
N GLY A 108 -0.14 -6.37 -3.16
CA GLY A 108 1.28 -6.52 -3.48
C GLY A 108 2.05 -7.24 -2.38
N LEU A 109 1.88 -6.83 -1.14
CA LEU A 109 2.52 -7.47 0.02
C LEU A 109 2.09 -8.93 0.18
N LYS A 110 0.79 -9.23 -0.01
CA LYS A 110 0.28 -10.61 0.13
C LYS A 110 0.87 -11.53 -0.94
N ILE A 111 0.89 -11.10 -2.20
CA ILE A 111 1.50 -11.86 -3.30
C ILE A 111 2.99 -12.09 -3.02
N GLY A 112 3.71 -11.05 -2.60
CA GLY A 112 5.12 -11.14 -2.24
C GLY A 112 5.36 -12.10 -1.08
N ALA A 113 4.55 -12.01 -0.02
CA ALA A 113 4.64 -12.89 1.14
C ALA A 113 4.40 -14.36 0.78
N ASP A 114 3.33 -14.65 0.02
CA ASP A 114 3.03 -16.01 -0.41
C ASP A 114 4.13 -16.60 -1.30
N PHE A 115 4.72 -15.78 -2.17
CA PHE A 115 5.84 -16.19 -3.00
C PHE A 115 7.09 -16.48 -2.15
N LEU A 116 7.46 -15.57 -1.26
CA LEU A 116 8.61 -15.73 -0.37
C LEU A 116 8.47 -16.92 0.56
N LYS A 117 7.27 -17.22 1.02
CA LYS A 117 7.02 -18.40 1.86
C LYS A 117 7.35 -19.71 1.15
N LYS A 118 7.14 -19.77 -0.16
CA LYS A 118 7.49 -20.96 -0.97
C LYS A 118 9.00 -21.18 -1.09
N ILE A 119 9.78 -20.10 -1.17
CA ILE A 119 11.25 -20.19 -1.36
C ILE A 119 12.03 -20.13 -0.06
N SER A 120 11.45 -19.57 1.00
CA SER A 120 12.08 -19.42 2.33
C SER A 120 11.10 -19.76 3.45
N PRO A 121 10.65 -21.02 3.55
CA PRO A 121 9.54 -21.41 4.43
C PRO A 121 9.82 -21.21 5.94
N ASN A 122 11.09 -21.20 6.34
CA ASN A 122 11.51 -21.07 7.73
C ASN A 122 11.99 -19.65 8.11
N ALA A 123 11.89 -18.69 7.20
CA ALA A 123 12.29 -17.32 7.48
C ALA A 123 11.36 -16.65 8.50
N THR A 124 11.92 -15.76 9.31
CA THR A 124 11.18 -14.84 10.18
C THR A 124 11.10 -13.47 9.48
N VAL A 125 9.94 -12.86 9.53
CA VAL A 125 9.75 -11.49 9.03
C VAL A 125 9.91 -10.52 10.20
N LEU A 126 10.75 -9.52 10.02
CA LEU A 126 10.91 -8.42 10.98
C LEU A 126 10.17 -7.19 10.47
N ILE A 127 9.36 -6.60 11.34
CA ILE A 127 8.66 -5.35 11.08
C ILE A 127 9.09 -4.29 12.10
N SER A 128 8.98 -3.01 11.73
CA SER A 128 9.28 -1.92 12.67
C SER A 128 8.27 -1.88 13.82
N ASP A 129 8.67 -1.29 14.95
CA ASP A 129 7.78 -0.97 16.06
C ASP A 129 7.85 0.54 16.36
N PRO A 130 6.80 1.32 16.06
CA PRO A 130 5.50 0.91 15.50
C PRO A 130 5.56 0.58 13.99
N SER A 131 4.57 -0.16 13.53
CA SER A 131 4.36 -0.49 12.11
C SER A 131 2.88 -0.40 11.75
N TRP A 132 2.57 -0.41 10.46
CA TRP A 132 1.18 -0.53 10.02
C TRP A 132 0.61 -1.88 10.47
N GLU A 133 -0.53 -1.84 11.14
CA GLU A 133 -1.17 -3.02 11.74
C GLU A 133 -1.32 -4.19 10.76
N ASN A 134 -1.61 -3.88 9.50
CA ASN A 134 -1.79 -4.88 8.46
C ASN A 134 -0.50 -5.67 8.14
N HIS A 135 0.69 -5.14 8.41
CA HIS A 135 1.94 -5.85 8.13
C HIS A 135 2.01 -7.17 8.89
N ARG A 136 1.77 -7.13 10.22
CA ARG A 136 1.81 -8.32 11.05
C ARG A 136 0.76 -9.35 10.61
N ALA A 137 -0.49 -8.92 10.44
CA ALA A 137 -1.59 -9.79 10.05
C ALA A 137 -1.32 -10.46 8.70
N LEU A 138 -0.86 -9.71 7.72
CA LEU A 138 -0.60 -10.19 6.37
C LEU A 138 0.49 -11.26 6.32
N PHE A 139 1.63 -11.00 6.95
CA PHE A 139 2.75 -11.97 6.97
C PHE A 139 2.43 -13.19 7.83
N THR A 140 1.71 -13.03 8.96
CA THR A 140 1.23 -14.15 9.76
C THR A 140 0.26 -15.03 8.97
N ASN A 141 -0.68 -14.41 8.24
CA ASN A 141 -1.62 -15.13 7.37
C ASN A 141 -0.95 -15.80 6.15
N ALA A 142 0.25 -15.39 5.79
CA ALA A 142 1.08 -16.08 4.81
C ALA A 142 1.90 -17.23 5.43
N GLY A 143 1.81 -17.43 6.75
CA GLY A 143 2.45 -18.51 7.47
C GLY A 143 3.84 -18.20 8.01
N PHE A 144 4.27 -16.92 8.04
CA PHE A 144 5.52 -16.52 8.65
C PHE A 144 5.41 -16.32 10.16
N THR A 145 6.50 -16.55 10.88
CA THR A 145 6.73 -15.94 12.18
C THR A 145 7.06 -14.48 11.97
N VAL A 146 6.40 -13.60 12.71
CA VAL A 146 6.61 -12.14 12.60
C VAL A 146 7.10 -11.60 13.93
N ASP A 147 8.25 -10.94 13.92
CA ASP A 147 8.86 -10.27 15.07
C ASP A 147 9.13 -8.79 14.75
N THR A 148 9.60 -8.04 15.73
CA THR A 148 9.84 -6.59 15.61
C THR A 148 11.32 -6.23 15.80
N TYR A 149 11.71 -5.06 15.30
CA TYR A 149 13.00 -4.42 15.55
C TYR A 149 12.83 -2.96 15.91
#